data_205f22e3eb98e325c2f15186077937e1
#
_entry.id   205f22e3eb98e325c2f15186077937e1
#
_cell.length_a   1.000
_cell.length_b   1.000
_cell.length_c   1.000
_cell.angle_alpha   90.00
_cell.angle_beta   90.00
_cell.angle_gamma   90.00
#
_symmetry.space_group_name_H-M   'P 1'
#
loop_
_entity.id
_entity.type
_entity.pdbx_description
1 polymer ?
#
loop_
_entity_poly.entity_id
_entity_poly.type
_entity_poly.pdbx_seq_one_letter_code
_entity_poly.pdbx_strand_id
1 'polypeptide(L)'
;MKTLLAIGVVGVLGAAVLVYLAFDPFGDESHPTPGLHLSGTACERLAGLAGYLAASDDSVSEFLLDLGQQAGGISKGRRALADLARGGRNRIPGKGFKQRFDDGSVGQVRHFVGYVRASMFGGTNVTRWISEHLRHDASDSPDGRLGDEGIEFAQDLIAGRLQLSDASAWVRSNLCRRPST
;
A
#
# COMPACT_ATOMS: atom_id res chain seq x y z
N MET A 1 12.60 44.07 -9.38
CA MET A 1 11.47 43.87 -8.48
C MET A 1 10.65 42.60 -8.73
N LYS A 2 10.58 42.03 -9.96
CA LYS A 2 9.79 40.80 -10.25
C LYS A 2 10.39 39.50 -9.66
N THR A 3 11.71 39.42 -9.49
CA THR A 3 12.42 38.25 -8.97
C THR A 3 12.27 38.04 -7.45
N LEU A 4 12.12 39.12 -6.68
CA LEU A 4 11.92 39.06 -5.23
C LEU A 4 10.51 38.51 -4.86
N LEU A 5 9.50 38.80 -5.69
CA LEU A 5 8.13 38.32 -5.45
C LEU A 5 8.04 36.79 -5.65
N ALA A 6 8.75 36.24 -6.64
CA ALA A 6 8.74 34.81 -6.92
C ALA A 6 9.38 33.98 -5.78
N ILE A 7 10.47 34.47 -5.18
CA ILE A 7 11.12 33.79 -4.06
C ILE A 7 10.22 33.81 -2.81
N GLY A 8 9.51 34.90 -2.56
CA GLY A 8 8.58 34.98 -1.43
C GLY A 8 7.41 34.00 -1.53
N VAL A 9 6.84 33.84 -2.73
CA VAL A 9 5.70 32.93 -2.94
C VAL A 9 6.10 31.46 -2.80
N VAL A 10 7.24 31.06 -3.32
CA VAL A 10 7.77 29.69 -3.17
C VAL A 10 8.09 29.38 -1.71
N GLY A 11 8.67 30.33 -0.97
CA GLY A 11 8.96 30.16 0.45
C GLY A 11 7.70 30.01 1.31
N VAL A 12 6.65 30.78 1.05
CA VAL A 12 5.38 30.71 1.79
C VAL A 12 4.65 29.41 1.49
N LEU A 13 4.60 28.97 0.23
CA LEU A 13 3.99 27.69 -0.16
C LEU A 13 4.75 26.51 0.44
N GLY A 14 6.08 26.54 0.44
CA GLY A 14 6.90 25.51 1.07
C GLY A 14 6.68 25.42 2.58
N ALA A 15 6.61 26.57 3.29
CA ALA A 15 6.29 26.59 4.72
C ALA A 15 4.86 26.13 5.02
N ALA A 16 3.89 26.49 4.20
CA ALA A 16 2.50 26.06 4.36
C ALA A 16 2.36 24.54 4.17
N VAL A 17 3.06 23.96 3.18
CA VAL A 17 3.10 22.51 2.98
C VAL A 17 3.75 21.79 4.15
N LEU A 18 4.86 22.31 4.69
CA LEU A 18 5.54 21.71 5.85
C LEU A 18 4.65 21.80 7.11
N VAL A 19 3.97 22.91 7.35
CA VAL A 19 3.03 23.06 8.48
C VAL A 19 1.83 22.12 8.28
N TYR A 20 1.30 22.01 7.07
CA TYR A 20 0.21 21.11 6.74
C TYR A 20 0.56 19.64 6.96
N LEU A 21 1.81 19.25 6.64
CA LEU A 21 2.31 17.89 6.88
C LEU A 21 2.63 17.61 8.37
N ALA A 22 2.90 18.65 9.15
CA ALA A 22 3.21 18.52 10.58
C ALA A 22 1.95 18.43 11.46
N PHE A 23 0.83 18.96 11.01
CA PHE A 23 -0.43 18.95 11.75
C PHE A 23 -1.31 17.79 11.26
N ASP A 24 -1.30 16.68 11.99
CA ASP A 24 -2.18 15.54 11.75
C ASP A 24 -3.38 15.61 12.71
N PRO A 25 -4.53 16.21 12.28
CA PRO A 25 -5.72 16.30 13.13
C PRO A 25 -6.46 14.96 13.27
N PHE A 26 -6.08 13.96 12.47
CA PHE A 26 -6.64 12.61 12.51
C PHE A 26 -5.62 11.65 13.10
N GLY A 27 -5.10 11.90 14.27
CA GLY A 27 -4.06 11.14 14.94
C GLY A 27 -3.87 9.72 14.40
N ASP A 28 -2.66 9.21 14.51
CA ASP A 28 -2.36 7.80 14.17
C ASP A 28 -3.12 6.88 15.14
N GLU A 29 -4.45 6.84 15.03
CA GLU A 29 -5.27 5.82 15.66
C GLU A 29 -5.03 4.51 14.91
N SER A 30 -3.84 3.97 15.16
CA SER A 30 -3.56 2.58 14.87
C SER A 30 -4.43 1.76 15.81
N HIS A 31 -5.67 1.50 15.42
CA HIS A 31 -6.44 0.45 16.05
C HIS A 31 -5.75 -0.87 15.64
N PRO A 32 -5.01 -1.51 16.58
CA PRO A 32 -4.58 -2.87 16.31
C PRO A 32 -5.86 -3.67 16.13
N THR A 33 -5.95 -4.44 15.06
CA THR A 33 -7.08 -5.34 14.82
C THR A 33 -7.22 -6.26 16.04
N PRO A 34 -8.22 -6.07 16.94
CA PRO A 34 -8.26 -6.80 18.19
C PRO A 34 -8.43 -8.29 17.90
N GLY A 35 -7.45 -9.09 18.31
CA GLY A 35 -7.60 -10.54 18.34
C GLY A 35 -7.52 -11.28 17.00
N LEU A 36 -7.15 -10.63 15.90
CA LEU A 36 -6.98 -11.31 14.63
C LEU A 36 -5.71 -12.16 14.63
N HIS A 37 -5.86 -13.44 14.94
CA HIS A 37 -4.78 -14.42 14.84
C HIS A 37 -4.64 -14.90 13.38
N LEU A 38 -3.76 -14.27 12.63
CA LEU A 38 -3.42 -14.71 11.28
C LEU A 38 -2.41 -15.85 11.34
N SER A 39 -2.78 -17.02 10.82
CA SER A 39 -1.91 -18.20 10.74
C SER A 39 -1.37 -18.41 9.32
N GLY A 40 -0.32 -19.20 9.20
CA GLY A 40 0.27 -19.56 7.91
C GLY A 40 1.39 -18.64 7.45
N THR A 41 1.70 -18.72 6.17
CA THR A 41 2.73 -17.91 5.49
C THR A 41 2.34 -16.42 5.47
N ALA A 42 3.30 -15.52 5.18
CA ALA A 42 3.00 -14.10 5.09
C ALA A 42 1.92 -13.79 4.03
N CYS A 43 1.94 -14.49 2.90
CA CYS A 43 0.91 -14.34 1.88
C CYS A 43 -0.48 -14.79 2.36
N GLU A 44 -0.57 -15.91 3.08
CA GLU A 44 -1.84 -16.40 3.65
C GLU A 44 -2.37 -15.46 4.73
N ARG A 45 -1.48 -14.91 5.56
CA ARG A 45 -1.84 -13.88 6.55
C ARG A 45 -2.36 -12.61 5.89
N LEU A 46 -1.75 -12.16 4.79
CA LEU A 46 -2.26 -11.04 3.99
C LEU A 46 -3.66 -11.34 3.45
N ALA A 47 -3.87 -12.53 2.88
CA ALA A 47 -5.19 -12.94 2.39
C ALA A 47 -6.24 -13.03 3.52
N GLY A 48 -5.83 -13.52 4.70
CA GLY A 48 -6.69 -13.56 5.89
C GLY A 48 -7.07 -12.15 6.36
N LEU A 49 -6.10 -11.23 6.40
CA LEU A 49 -6.36 -9.83 6.75
C LEU A 49 -7.30 -9.16 5.72
N ALA A 50 -7.06 -9.38 4.41
CA ALA A 50 -7.94 -8.86 3.37
C ALA A 50 -9.38 -9.36 3.53
N GLY A 51 -9.57 -10.63 3.88
CA GLY A 51 -10.91 -11.20 4.13
C GLY A 51 -11.59 -10.61 5.37
N TYR A 52 -10.82 -10.38 6.43
CA TYR A 52 -11.34 -9.75 7.64
C TYR A 52 -11.78 -8.31 7.38
N LEU A 53 -10.93 -7.51 6.75
CA LEU A 53 -11.24 -6.11 6.41
C LEU A 53 -12.41 -6.02 5.42
N ALA A 54 -12.48 -6.90 4.42
CA ALA A 54 -13.58 -6.93 3.48
C ALA A 54 -14.95 -7.22 4.14
N ALA A 55 -14.95 -7.87 5.30
CA ALA A 55 -16.17 -8.15 6.07
C ALA A 55 -16.53 -7.05 7.08
N SER A 56 -15.56 -6.18 7.45
CA SER A 56 -15.72 -5.16 8.48
C SER A 56 -15.81 -3.75 7.94
N ASP A 57 -15.24 -3.47 6.77
CA ASP A 57 -15.17 -2.12 6.21
C ASP A 57 -16.37 -1.82 5.32
N ASP A 58 -16.91 -0.62 5.43
CA ASP A 58 -18.14 -0.21 4.72
C ASP A 58 -17.88 0.21 3.27
N SER A 59 -16.62 0.41 2.89
CA SER A 59 -16.26 0.90 1.56
C SER A 59 -14.90 0.39 1.07
N VAL A 60 -14.73 0.33 -0.26
CA VAL A 60 -13.44 0.04 -0.90
C VAL A 60 -12.34 1.01 -0.43
N SER A 61 -12.66 2.28 -0.26
CA SER A 61 -11.70 3.28 0.20
C SER A 61 -11.20 2.98 1.60
N GLU A 62 -12.09 2.66 2.52
CA GLU A 62 -11.75 2.29 3.91
C GLU A 62 -10.93 1.01 3.95
N PHE A 63 -11.36 -0.01 3.24
CA PHE A 63 -10.60 -1.25 3.08
C PHE A 63 -9.16 -1.03 2.60
N LEU A 64 -8.95 -0.23 1.54
CA LEU A 64 -7.61 0.04 1.02
C LEU A 64 -6.77 0.85 2.01
N LEU A 65 -7.39 1.77 2.78
CA LEU A 65 -6.74 2.51 3.85
C LEU A 65 -6.29 1.58 4.97
N ASP A 66 -7.18 0.69 5.42
CA ASP A 66 -6.91 -0.22 6.52
C ASP A 66 -5.92 -1.31 6.14
N LEU A 67 -6.03 -1.86 4.94
CA LEU A 67 -5.05 -2.81 4.43
C LEU A 67 -3.65 -2.19 4.40
N GLY A 68 -3.51 -0.96 3.90
CA GLY A 68 -2.25 -0.22 3.88
C GLY A 68 -1.70 0.03 5.28
N GLN A 69 -2.55 0.41 6.23
CA GLN A 69 -2.15 0.69 7.60
C GLN A 69 -1.77 -0.60 8.34
N GLN A 70 -2.62 -1.62 8.29
CA GLN A 70 -2.45 -2.84 9.10
C GLN A 70 -1.37 -3.77 8.56
N ALA A 71 -1.19 -3.87 7.25
CA ALA A 71 -0.18 -4.72 6.65
C ALA A 71 1.13 -3.99 6.31
N GLY A 72 1.04 -2.72 5.89
CA GLY A 72 2.18 -1.92 5.42
C GLY A 72 2.64 -0.83 6.38
N GLY A 73 1.93 -0.59 7.49
CA GLY A 73 2.25 0.48 8.44
C GLY A 73 2.23 1.87 7.80
N ILE A 74 1.34 2.08 6.82
CA ILE A 74 1.15 3.35 6.11
C ILE A 74 -0.05 4.04 6.72
N SER A 75 0.13 5.22 7.29
CA SER A 75 -0.92 5.98 7.97
C SER A 75 -2.10 6.28 7.05
N LYS A 76 -3.30 6.39 7.61
CA LYS A 76 -4.52 6.76 6.85
C LYS A 76 -4.51 8.24 6.44
N GLY A 77 -3.95 9.11 7.27
CA GLY A 77 -3.97 10.56 7.11
C GLY A 77 -2.80 11.13 6.30
N ARG A 78 -2.46 12.39 6.60
CA ARG A 78 -1.47 13.18 5.86
C ARG A 78 -0.06 12.61 5.87
N ARG A 79 0.28 11.78 6.87
CA ARG A 79 1.58 11.11 6.94
C ARG A 79 1.75 10.01 5.91
N ALA A 80 0.66 9.56 5.27
CA ALA A 80 0.71 8.47 4.30
C ALA A 80 1.76 8.65 3.21
N LEU A 81 1.90 9.87 2.65
CA LEU A 81 2.92 10.16 1.63
C LEU A 81 4.35 10.03 2.18
N ALA A 82 4.59 10.48 3.42
CA ALA A 82 5.88 10.33 4.06
C ALA A 82 6.19 8.86 4.39
N ASP A 83 5.19 8.10 4.82
CA ASP A 83 5.32 6.66 5.08
C ASP A 83 5.58 5.89 3.79
N LEU A 84 4.88 6.21 2.70
CA LEU A 84 5.13 5.66 1.36
C LEU A 84 6.54 5.97 0.87
N ALA A 85 7.00 7.21 1.02
CA ALA A 85 8.35 7.60 0.64
C ALA A 85 9.44 6.84 1.42
N ARG A 86 9.15 6.48 2.69
CA ARG A 86 10.04 5.66 3.54
C ARG A 86 9.87 4.15 3.30
N GLY A 87 8.91 3.75 2.47
CA GLY A 87 8.60 2.35 2.18
C GLY A 87 7.70 1.66 3.19
N GLY A 88 7.05 2.40 4.11
CA GLY A 88 6.19 1.83 5.14
C GLY A 88 6.91 0.98 6.18
N ARG A 89 6.17 0.11 6.89
CA ARG A 89 6.70 -0.84 7.88
C ARG A 89 6.26 -2.25 7.54
N ASN A 90 7.18 -3.22 7.67
CA ASN A 90 6.86 -4.63 7.42
C ASN A 90 6.14 -5.25 8.62
N ARG A 91 4.81 -5.16 8.66
CA ARG A 91 3.98 -5.68 9.76
C ARG A 91 3.63 -7.16 9.61
N ILE A 92 3.74 -7.71 8.40
CA ILE A 92 3.51 -9.12 8.11
C ILE A 92 4.76 -9.67 7.40
N PRO A 93 5.89 -9.83 8.12
CA PRO A 93 7.11 -10.35 7.52
C PRO A 93 6.99 -11.84 7.20
N GLY A 94 7.64 -12.30 6.13
CA GLY A 94 7.74 -13.72 5.81
C GLY A 94 7.60 -14.02 4.32
N LYS A 95 7.50 -15.29 4.03
CA LYS A 95 7.47 -15.90 2.70
C LYS A 95 6.05 -16.36 2.33
N GLY A 96 5.92 -17.05 1.22
CA GLY A 96 4.68 -17.71 0.80
C GLY A 96 4.08 -17.15 -0.49
N PHE A 97 4.78 -16.21 -1.13
CA PHE A 97 4.42 -15.70 -2.45
C PHE A 97 4.87 -16.67 -3.56
N LYS A 98 4.22 -16.59 -4.73
CA LYS A 98 4.67 -17.30 -5.93
C LYS A 98 6.12 -16.90 -6.26
N GLN A 99 6.87 -17.82 -6.86
CA GLN A 99 8.28 -17.62 -7.16
C GLN A 99 8.55 -16.35 -7.98
N ARG A 100 7.66 -15.97 -8.88
CA ARG A 100 7.78 -14.76 -9.71
C ARG A 100 7.78 -13.45 -8.91
N PHE A 101 7.36 -13.50 -7.63
CA PHE A 101 7.32 -12.37 -6.69
C PHE A 101 8.33 -12.51 -5.54
N ASP A 102 9.10 -13.61 -5.50
CA ASP A 102 10.04 -13.90 -4.41
C ASP A 102 11.42 -13.35 -4.77
N ASP A 103 11.77 -12.19 -4.22
CA ASP A 103 13.09 -11.55 -4.33
C ASP A 103 14.10 -12.08 -3.30
N GLY A 104 13.72 -13.09 -2.51
CA GLY A 104 14.52 -13.63 -1.42
C GLY A 104 14.34 -12.88 -0.08
N SER A 105 13.73 -11.70 -0.06
CA SER A 105 13.46 -10.94 1.18
C SER A 105 12.21 -11.45 1.92
N VAL A 106 11.85 -10.79 3.01
CA VAL A 106 10.62 -11.05 3.78
C VAL A 106 9.65 -9.87 3.71
N GLY A 107 9.86 -8.97 2.73
CA GLY A 107 9.18 -7.70 2.61
C GLY A 107 8.01 -7.63 1.61
N GLN A 108 7.66 -8.75 0.96
CA GLN A 108 6.69 -8.76 -0.14
C GLN A 108 5.32 -8.18 0.24
N VAL A 109 4.81 -8.47 1.45
CA VAL A 109 3.53 -7.89 1.90
C VAL A 109 3.62 -6.37 1.94
N ARG A 110 4.66 -5.83 2.57
CA ARG A 110 4.88 -4.39 2.64
C ARG A 110 4.98 -3.76 1.24
N HIS A 111 5.69 -4.43 0.33
CA HIS A 111 5.86 -3.97 -1.04
C HIS A 111 4.52 -3.93 -1.77
N PHE A 112 3.77 -5.01 -1.79
CA PHE A 112 2.43 -5.09 -2.39
C PHE A 112 1.49 -4.00 -1.85
N VAL A 113 1.31 -3.91 -0.54
CA VAL A 113 0.38 -2.93 0.04
C VAL A 113 0.84 -1.48 -0.11
N GLY A 114 2.14 -1.26 -0.26
CA GLY A 114 2.70 0.04 -0.62
C GLY A 114 2.17 0.53 -1.97
N TYR A 115 2.13 -0.33 -2.99
CA TYR A 115 1.58 0.00 -4.31
C TYR A 115 0.06 0.11 -4.29
N VAL A 116 -0.63 -0.76 -3.54
CA VAL A 116 -2.08 -0.63 -3.29
C VAL A 116 -2.41 0.76 -2.76
N ARG A 117 -1.68 1.23 -1.74
CA ARG A 117 -1.89 2.56 -1.16
C ARG A 117 -1.49 3.71 -2.08
N ALA A 118 -0.37 3.56 -2.80
CA ALA A 118 0.08 4.58 -3.76
C ALA A 118 -0.95 4.81 -4.88
N SER A 119 -1.64 3.76 -5.33
CA SER A 119 -2.66 3.83 -6.38
C SER A 119 -3.86 4.72 -6.01
N MET A 120 -4.14 4.92 -4.71
CA MET A 120 -5.20 5.81 -4.26
C MET A 120 -4.89 7.30 -4.47
N PHE A 121 -3.61 7.69 -4.58
CA PHE A 121 -3.21 9.10 -4.70
C PHE A 121 -3.10 9.59 -6.14
N GLY A 122 -2.76 8.74 -7.08
CA GLY A 122 -2.44 9.20 -8.43
C GLY A 122 -2.90 8.28 -9.56
N GLY A 123 -3.59 7.19 -9.24
CA GLY A 123 -3.96 6.18 -10.22
C GLY A 123 -2.74 5.43 -10.79
N THR A 124 -3.00 4.60 -11.79
CA THR A 124 -2.02 3.63 -12.34
C THR A 124 -0.76 4.30 -12.88
N ASN A 125 -0.92 5.36 -13.68
CA ASN A 125 0.22 5.98 -14.39
C ASN A 125 1.18 6.67 -13.43
N VAL A 126 0.66 7.40 -12.43
CA VAL A 126 1.49 8.09 -11.43
C VAL A 126 2.20 7.07 -10.55
N THR A 127 1.51 6.03 -10.12
CA THR A 127 2.08 4.98 -9.26
C THR A 127 3.19 4.22 -9.98
N ARG A 128 2.98 3.87 -11.25
CA ARG A 128 4.00 3.21 -12.07
C ARG A 128 5.19 4.11 -12.32
N TRP A 129 4.98 5.38 -12.63
CA TRP A 129 6.06 6.36 -12.79
C TRP A 129 6.91 6.48 -11.51
N ILE A 130 6.28 6.53 -10.33
CA ILE A 130 6.98 6.54 -9.03
C ILE A 130 7.82 5.28 -8.85
N SER A 131 7.27 4.11 -9.19
CA SER A 131 7.98 2.83 -9.13
C SER A 131 9.27 2.86 -9.96
N GLU A 132 9.14 3.18 -11.22
CA GLU A 132 10.23 3.13 -12.19
C GLU A 132 11.31 4.19 -11.94
N HIS A 133 10.92 5.41 -11.54
CA HIS A 133 11.83 6.56 -11.47
C HIS A 133 12.37 6.85 -10.07
N LEU A 134 11.62 6.57 -9.02
CA LEU A 134 12.05 6.85 -7.65
C LEU A 134 12.53 5.62 -6.90
N ARG A 135 11.98 4.45 -7.18
CA ARG A 135 12.35 3.19 -6.51
C ARG A 135 13.32 2.34 -7.33
N HIS A 136 13.44 2.61 -8.62
CA HIS A 136 14.27 1.83 -9.56
C HIS A 136 13.85 0.35 -9.62
N ASP A 137 12.58 0.05 -9.35
CA ASP A 137 12.03 -1.29 -9.46
C ASP A 137 11.82 -1.59 -10.96
N ALA A 138 12.72 -2.35 -11.56
CA ALA A 138 12.55 -2.78 -12.93
C ALA A 138 11.25 -3.58 -13.06
N SER A 139 10.44 -3.31 -14.09
CA SER A 139 9.12 -3.93 -14.30
C SER A 139 9.19 -5.46 -14.43
N ASP A 140 10.34 -6.01 -14.82
CA ASP A 140 10.59 -7.45 -14.92
C ASP A 140 11.21 -8.07 -13.65
N SER A 141 11.51 -7.26 -12.62
CA SER A 141 11.95 -7.74 -11.32
C SER A 141 10.79 -8.38 -10.52
N PRO A 142 11.06 -9.23 -9.54
CA PRO A 142 10.03 -9.74 -8.63
C PRO A 142 9.22 -8.64 -7.95
N ASP A 143 9.87 -7.57 -7.53
CA ASP A 143 9.26 -6.41 -6.87
C ASP A 143 8.42 -5.59 -7.84
N GLY A 144 8.91 -5.35 -9.07
CA GLY A 144 8.15 -4.66 -10.11
C GLY A 144 6.85 -5.40 -10.45
N ARG A 145 6.93 -6.71 -10.68
CA ARG A 145 5.74 -7.56 -10.92
C ARG A 145 4.76 -7.55 -9.76
N LEU A 146 5.26 -7.62 -8.52
CA LEU A 146 4.41 -7.56 -7.33
C LEU A 146 3.77 -6.18 -7.15
N GLY A 147 4.47 -5.13 -7.53
CA GLY A 147 3.94 -3.77 -7.59
C GLY A 147 2.81 -3.63 -8.61
N ASP A 148 2.97 -4.19 -9.83
CA ASP A 148 1.92 -4.20 -10.85
C ASP A 148 0.66 -4.93 -10.36
N GLU A 149 0.79 -6.08 -9.69
CA GLU A 149 -0.34 -6.78 -9.07
C GLU A 149 -1.02 -5.92 -7.99
N GLY A 150 -0.26 -5.15 -7.20
CA GLY A 150 -0.82 -4.23 -6.20
C GLY A 150 -1.61 -3.09 -6.84
N ILE A 151 -1.12 -2.54 -7.95
CA ILE A 151 -1.81 -1.52 -8.73
C ILE A 151 -3.10 -2.08 -9.32
N GLU A 152 -3.04 -3.25 -9.97
CA GLU A 152 -4.20 -3.92 -10.57
C GLU A 152 -5.27 -4.23 -9.53
N PHE A 153 -4.90 -4.84 -8.41
CA PHE A 153 -5.80 -5.14 -7.30
C PHE A 153 -6.57 -3.90 -6.82
N ALA A 154 -5.85 -2.80 -6.56
CA ALA A 154 -6.47 -1.56 -6.10
C ALA A 154 -7.40 -0.95 -7.15
N GLN A 155 -6.97 -0.93 -8.42
CA GLN A 155 -7.76 -0.36 -9.51
C GLN A 155 -9.01 -1.20 -9.83
N ASP A 156 -8.93 -2.51 -9.72
CA ASP A 156 -10.07 -3.40 -9.93
C ASP A 156 -11.13 -3.24 -8.85
N LEU A 157 -10.71 -3.08 -7.59
CA LEU A 157 -11.62 -2.75 -6.48
C LEU A 157 -12.26 -1.37 -6.68
N ILE A 158 -11.48 -0.34 -6.98
CA ILE A 158 -11.98 1.04 -7.18
C ILE A 158 -12.95 1.11 -8.36
N ALA A 159 -12.70 0.37 -9.43
CA ALA A 159 -13.54 0.32 -10.61
C ALA A 159 -14.73 -0.66 -10.50
N GLY A 160 -14.84 -1.40 -9.41
CA GLY A 160 -15.89 -2.40 -9.19
C GLY A 160 -15.77 -3.67 -10.06
N ARG A 161 -14.60 -3.90 -10.71
CA ARG A 161 -14.33 -5.14 -11.45
C ARG A 161 -14.02 -6.31 -10.52
N LEU A 162 -13.42 -6.02 -9.36
CA LEU A 162 -13.27 -6.95 -8.25
C LEU A 162 -14.21 -6.55 -7.13
N GLN A 163 -15.01 -7.49 -6.64
CA GLN A 163 -15.87 -7.24 -5.47
C GLN A 163 -15.02 -7.29 -4.20
N LEU A 164 -15.36 -6.47 -3.21
CA LEU A 164 -14.64 -6.43 -1.94
C LEU A 164 -14.65 -7.79 -1.24
N SER A 165 -15.76 -8.52 -1.29
CA SER A 165 -15.90 -9.88 -0.77
C SER A 165 -14.91 -10.89 -1.37
N ASP A 166 -14.42 -10.63 -2.57
CA ASP A 166 -13.51 -11.53 -3.29
C ASP A 166 -12.03 -11.19 -3.05
N ALA A 167 -11.72 -10.11 -2.31
CA ALA A 167 -10.37 -9.63 -2.08
C ALA A 167 -9.44 -10.70 -1.51
N SER A 168 -9.90 -11.48 -0.53
CA SER A 168 -9.13 -12.58 0.06
C SER A 168 -8.82 -13.69 -0.96
N ALA A 169 -9.82 -14.09 -1.72
CA ALA A 169 -9.68 -15.13 -2.75
C ALA A 169 -8.74 -14.67 -3.87
N TRP A 170 -8.85 -13.40 -4.27
CA TRP A 170 -7.95 -12.80 -5.24
C TRP A 170 -6.49 -12.84 -4.78
N VAL A 171 -6.20 -12.41 -3.55
CA VAL A 171 -4.84 -12.46 -2.97
C VAL A 171 -4.31 -13.89 -2.97
N ARG A 172 -5.10 -14.87 -2.53
CA ARG A 172 -4.68 -16.28 -2.51
C ARG A 172 -4.36 -16.80 -3.90
N SER A 173 -5.23 -16.56 -4.86
CA SER A 173 -5.11 -17.11 -6.21
C SER A 173 -4.02 -16.43 -7.04
N ASN A 174 -3.83 -15.11 -6.90
CA ASN A 174 -2.88 -14.35 -7.71
C ASN A 174 -1.49 -14.29 -7.09
N LEU A 175 -1.37 -14.16 -5.77
CA LEU A 175 -0.09 -13.91 -5.12
C LEU A 175 0.50 -15.12 -4.41
N CYS A 176 -0.34 -15.95 -3.74
CA CYS A 176 0.19 -16.96 -2.84
C CYS A 176 0.66 -18.21 -3.59
N ARG A 177 1.73 -18.82 -3.08
CA ARG A 177 2.19 -20.13 -3.51
C ARG A 177 1.16 -21.18 -3.08
N ARG A 178 0.82 -22.10 -3.97
CA ARG A 178 -0.01 -23.24 -3.60
C ARG A 178 0.75 -24.09 -2.58
N PRO A 179 0.07 -24.62 -1.54
CA PRO A 179 0.69 -25.63 -0.68
C PRO A 179 1.20 -26.77 -1.53
N SER A 180 2.43 -27.22 -1.26
CA SER A 180 2.91 -28.49 -1.82
C SER A 180 2.09 -29.61 -1.19
N THR A 181 1.34 -30.32 -2.03
CA THR A 181 0.65 -31.58 -1.67
C THR A 181 1.66 -32.66 -1.36
#